data_53a36e3ce81b508a34650048bf416ed4
#
_entry.id   53a36e3ce81b508a34650048bf416ed4
#
_cell.length_a   1.000
_cell.length_b   1.000
_cell.length_c   1.000
_cell.angle_alpha   90.00
_cell.angle_beta   90.00
_cell.angle_gamma   90.00
#
_symmetry.space_group_name_H-M   'P 1'
#
loop_
_entity.id
_entity.type
_entity.pdbx_description
1 polymer ?
#
loop_
_entity_poly.entity_id
_entity_poly.type
_entity_poly.pdbx_seq_one_letter_code
_entity_poly.pdbx_strand_id
1 'polypeptide(L)'
;MESLPEFGIIDEIDANKDYGHYEPEKYNCIYIDDDIYIDAWWEQLQTIKTFYHSLNRPGYALARYGVTIIPPDSLNQFLHIVISDPKLQHDPLLLSLSKVIQKAIRENKHMIHFGI
;
A
#
# COMPACT_ATOMS: atom_id res chain seq x y z
N MET A 1 8.58 20.64 2.68
CA MET A 1 8.38 19.38 3.42
C MET A 1 7.98 18.29 2.46
N GLU A 2 8.71 17.21 2.45
CA GLU A 2 8.40 16.09 1.56
C GLU A 2 7.36 15.20 2.20
N SER A 3 6.38 14.80 1.40
CA SER A 3 5.42 13.78 1.81
C SER A 3 5.99 12.41 1.43
N LEU A 4 5.82 11.45 2.31
CA LEU A 4 6.26 10.07 2.07
C LEU A 4 5.04 9.19 1.84
N PRO A 5 5.14 8.17 0.98
CA PRO A 5 4.02 7.23 0.80
C PRO A 5 3.75 6.47 2.08
N GLU A 6 2.47 6.37 2.42
CA GLU A 6 2.01 5.74 3.66
C GLU A 6 1.14 4.54 3.35
N PHE A 7 1.19 3.55 4.22
CA PHE A 7 0.46 2.29 4.06
C PHE A 7 -0.20 1.89 5.37
N GLY A 8 -1.44 1.47 5.31
CA GLY A 8 -2.16 0.99 6.48
C GLY A 8 -3.17 -0.09 6.12
N ILE A 9 -3.87 -0.59 7.13
CA ILE A 9 -4.88 -1.65 6.97
C ILE A 9 -6.26 -1.06 7.21
N ILE A 10 -7.20 -1.41 6.32
CA ILE A 10 -8.61 -1.07 6.50
C ILE A 10 -9.26 -2.23 7.25
N ASP A 11 -9.66 -1.99 8.50
CA ASP A 11 -10.25 -3.05 9.33
C ASP A 11 -11.58 -3.53 8.78
N GLU A 12 -12.43 -2.62 8.34
CA GLU A 12 -13.73 -2.96 7.78
C GLU A 12 -13.92 -2.18 6.49
N ILE A 13 -13.80 -2.88 5.36
CA ILE A 13 -13.97 -2.26 4.05
C ILE A 13 -15.44 -1.92 3.79
N ASP A 14 -15.68 -0.73 3.25
CA ASP A 14 -16.99 -0.29 2.83
C ASP A 14 -16.97 -0.07 1.32
N ALA A 15 -17.71 -0.90 0.59
CA ALA A 15 -17.73 -0.87 -0.87
C ALA A 15 -18.35 0.42 -1.44
N ASN A 16 -19.07 1.16 -0.62
CA ASN A 16 -19.75 2.39 -1.05
C ASN A 16 -19.05 3.66 -0.60
N LYS A 17 -17.95 3.53 0.14
CA LYS A 17 -17.23 4.67 0.68
C LYS A 17 -16.20 5.19 -0.30
N ASP A 18 -16.01 6.51 -0.34
CA ASP A 18 -14.90 7.15 -0.99
C ASP A 18 -13.77 7.31 0.03
N TYR A 19 -12.65 6.63 -0.21
CA TYR A 19 -11.47 6.66 0.66
C TYR A 19 -10.48 7.77 0.28
N GLY A 20 -10.88 8.69 -0.59
CA GLY A 20 -10.00 9.72 -1.13
C GLY A 20 -9.55 10.81 -0.16
N HIS A 21 -9.89 10.72 1.12
CA HIS A 21 -9.48 11.68 2.14
C HIS A 21 -8.21 11.19 2.85
N TYR A 22 -7.29 12.11 3.10
CA TYR A 22 -6.03 11.78 3.76
C TYR A 22 -6.25 11.62 5.27
N GLU A 23 -6.31 10.38 5.74
CA GLU A 23 -6.59 10.05 7.14
C GLU A 23 -5.64 8.93 7.63
N PRO A 24 -4.31 9.15 7.61
CA PRO A 24 -3.36 8.06 7.91
C PRO A 24 -3.49 7.50 9.32
N GLU A 25 -3.86 8.31 10.30
CA GLU A 25 -3.99 7.87 11.69
C GLU A 25 -5.12 6.86 11.87
N LYS A 26 -6.15 6.97 11.05
CA LYS A 26 -7.30 6.06 11.10
C LYS A 26 -6.93 4.63 10.77
N TYR A 27 -5.87 4.44 9.99
CA TYR A 27 -5.44 3.12 9.52
C TYR A 27 -4.09 2.71 10.10
N ASN A 28 -3.58 3.45 11.06
CA ASN A 28 -2.27 3.21 11.69
C ASN A 28 -1.16 3.10 10.64
N CYS A 29 -1.15 4.03 9.71
CA CYS A 29 -0.22 3.99 8.58
C CYS A 29 1.23 4.12 9.00
N ILE A 30 2.08 3.40 8.29
CA ILE A 30 3.53 3.58 8.32
C ILE A 30 3.96 4.17 6.97
N TYR A 31 5.19 4.67 6.89
CA TYR A 31 5.69 5.27 5.65
C TYR A 31 7.01 4.65 5.23
N ILE A 32 7.35 4.80 3.95
CA ILE A 32 8.62 4.39 3.39
C ILE A 32 9.14 5.49 2.48
N ASP A 33 10.38 5.37 2.02
CA ASP A 33 10.99 6.33 1.12
C ASP A 33 10.49 6.12 -0.31
N ASP A 34 9.94 7.17 -0.92
CA ASP A 34 9.37 7.08 -2.27
C ASP A 34 10.45 6.83 -3.31
N ASP A 35 11.53 7.61 -3.27
CA ASP A 35 12.56 7.54 -4.29
C ASP A 35 13.30 6.22 -4.30
N ILE A 36 13.54 5.65 -3.13
CA ILE A 36 14.29 4.40 -3.02
C ILE A 36 13.42 3.20 -3.42
N TYR A 37 12.14 3.19 -3.01
CA TYR A 37 11.31 1.99 -3.15
C TYR A 37 10.27 2.09 -4.23
N ILE A 38 9.42 3.09 -4.21
CA ILE A 38 8.30 3.15 -5.18
C ILE A 38 8.85 3.27 -6.60
N ASP A 39 9.87 4.09 -6.82
CA ASP A 39 10.49 4.20 -8.13
C ASP A 39 11.15 2.88 -8.55
N ALA A 40 11.86 2.23 -7.63
CA ALA A 40 12.55 0.98 -7.92
C ALA A 40 11.58 -0.16 -8.26
N TRP A 41 10.40 -0.17 -7.63
CA TRP A 41 9.40 -1.23 -7.82
C TRP A 41 8.41 -0.93 -8.94
N TRP A 42 8.49 0.23 -9.58
CA TRP A 42 7.42 0.74 -10.44
C TRP A 42 6.95 -0.25 -11.50
N GLU A 43 7.87 -0.89 -12.20
CA GLU A 43 7.50 -1.87 -13.22
C GLU A 43 6.71 -3.03 -12.64
N GLN A 44 7.14 -3.54 -11.48
CA GLN A 44 6.46 -4.65 -10.82
C GLN A 44 5.10 -4.23 -10.27
N LEU A 45 5.02 -3.01 -9.73
CA LEU A 45 3.76 -2.50 -9.18
C LEU A 45 2.68 -2.39 -10.23
N GLN A 46 3.03 -2.12 -11.49
CA GLN A 46 2.05 -1.99 -12.56
C GLN A 46 1.29 -3.29 -12.86
N THR A 47 1.74 -4.41 -12.37
CA THR A 47 1.07 -5.70 -12.55
C THR A 47 0.05 -6.00 -11.45
N ILE A 48 -0.01 -5.18 -10.40
CA ILE A 48 -0.90 -5.40 -9.27
C ILE A 48 -2.24 -4.72 -9.52
N LYS A 49 -3.34 -5.46 -9.38
CA LYS A 49 -4.68 -4.89 -9.48
C LYS A 49 -5.04 -4.19 -8.18
N THR A 50 -5.48 -2.97 -8.28
CA THR A 50 -5.83 -2.12 -7.15
C THR A 50 -7.11 -1.34 -7.45
N PHE A 51 -7.52 -0.46 -6.52
CA PHE A 51 -8.65 0.43 -6.70
C PHE A 51 -8.22 1.84 -6.35
N TYR A 52 -8.76 2.80 -7.10
CA TYR A 52 -8.40 4.20 -6.93
C TYR A 52 -9.51 4.93 -6.19
N HIS A 53 -9.26 5.33 -4.95
CA HIS A 53 -10.17 6.05 -4.04
C HIS A 53 -11.39 5.23 -3.57
N SER A 54 -11.98 4.40 -4.40
CA SER A 54 -13.15 3.60 -4.02
C SER A 54 -13.17 2.29 -4.80
N LEU A 55 -13.92 1.32 -4.32
CA LEU A 55 -14.01 0.01 -4.97
C LEU A 55 -14.76 0.04 -6.31
N ASN A 56 -15.29 1.19 -6.69
CA ASN A 56 -15.91 1.40 -8.00
C ASN A 56 -14.92 1.79 -9.09
N ARG A 57 -13.66 2.03 -8.73
CA ARG A 57 -12.66 2.58 -9.65
C ARG A 57 -11.45 1.65 -9.73
N PRO A 58 -11.56 0.53 -10.45
CA PRO A 58 -10.45 -0.40 -10.59
C PRO A 58 -9.28 0.22 -11.36
N GLY A 59 -8.07 -0.18 -10.97
CA GLY A 59 -6.85 0.31 -11.58
C GLY A 59 -5.70 -0.66 -11.33
N TYR A 60 -4.51 -0.17 -11.55
CA TYR A 60 -3.26 -0.92 -11.35
C TYR A 60 -2.25 -0.04 -10.63
N ALA A 61 -1.30 -0.69 -9.98
CA ALA A 61 -0.19 -0.03 -9.28
C ALA A 61 -0.67 0.81 -8.09
N LEU A 62 0.21 1.67 -7.62
CA LEU A 62 -0.06 2.60 -6.53
C LEU A 62 -0.11 4.01 -7.12
N ALA A 63 -1.14 4.76 -6.77
CA ALA A 63 -1.24 6.15 -7.22
C ALA A 63 -0.13 6.98 -6.60
N ARG A 64 0.60 7.71 -7.44
CA ARG A 64 1.62 8.64 -6.96
C ARG A 64 1.01 9.77 -6.16
N TYR A 65 -0.18 10.19 -6.58
CA TYR A 65 -0.95 11.25 -5.92
C TYR A 65 -2.33 10.71 -5.64
N GLY A 66 -2.82 10.85 -4.42
CA GLY A 66 -4.13 10.36 -4.04
C GLY A 66 -4.07 9.04 -3.29
N VAL A 67 -5.16 8.30 -3.30
CA VAL A 67 -5.36 7.13 -2.46
C VAL A 67 -5.56 5.88 -3.30
N THR A 68 -4.86 4.80 -2.94
CA THR A 68 -5.02 3.50 -3.57
C THR A 68 -5.48 2.48 -2.52
N ILE A 69 -6.45 1.65 -2.89
CA ILE A 69 -6.89 0.53 -2.07
C ILE A 69 -6.34 -0.74 -2.68
N ILE A 70 -5.64 -1.53 -1.87
CA ILE A 70 -5.05 -2.80 -2.31
C ILE A 70 -5.92 -3.92 -1.77
N PRO A 71 -6.61 -4.67 -2.65
CA PRO A 71 -7.50 -5.74 -2.18
C PRO A 71 -6.71 -6.94 -1.69
N PRO A 72 -7.29 -7.79 -0.84
CA PRO A 72 -6.59 -8.97 -0.31
C PRO A 72 -5.98 -9.86 -1.40
N ASP A 73 -6.64 -9.99 -2.55
CA ASP A 73 -6.17 -10.83 -3.65
C ASP A 73 -4.84 -10.35 -4.25
N SER A 74 -4.51 -9.09 -4.07
CA SER A 74 -3.27 -8.49 -4.59
C SER A 74 -2.14 -8.43 -3.57
N LEU A 75 -2.42 -8.72 -2.30
CA LEU A 75 -1.44 -8.53 -1.23
C LEU A 75 -0.27 -9.50 -1.29
N ASN A 76 -0.49 -10.75 -1.73
CA ASN A 76 0.62 -11.70 -1.87
C ASN A 76 1.63 -11.21 -2.91
N GLN A 77 1.15 -10.67 -4.01
CA GLN A 77 2.00 -10.13 -5.05
C GLN A 77 2.75 -8.90 -4.55
N PHE A 78 2.06 -8.02 -3.83
CA PHE A 78 2.70 -6.84 -3.23
C PHE A 78 3.76 -7.24 -2.20
N LEU A 79 3.44 -8.20 -1.34
CA LEU A 79 4.42 -8.71 -0.37
C LEU A 79 5.66 -9.25 -1.07
N HIS A 80 5.49 -10.01 -2.15
CA HIS A 80 6.61 -10.55 -2.90
C HIS A 80 7.54 -9.45 -3.42
N ILE A 81 6.98 -8.35 -3.91
CA ILE A 81 7.76 -7.20 -4.37
C ILE A 81 8.60 -6.63 -3.21
N VAL A 82 7.97 -6.45 -2.06
CA VAL A 82 8.61 -5.84 -0.89
C VAL A 82 9.73 -6.72 -0.35
N ILE A 83 9.46 -8.02 -0.15
CA ILE A 83 10.46 -8.92 0.43
C ILE A 83 11.58 -9.29 -0.52
N SER A 84 11.39 -9.06 -1.82
CA SER A 84 12.44 -9.30 -2.81
C SER A 84 13.45 -8.15 -2.88
N ASP A 85 13.18 -7.04 -2.20
CA ASP A 85 14.10 -5.91 -2.19
C ASP A 85 15.31 -6.23 -1.28
N PRO A 86 16.55 -6.09 -1.80
CA PRO A 86 17.73 -6.40 -1.01
C PRO A 86 17.92 -5.51 0.22
N LYS A 87 17.22 -4.37 0.28
CA LYS A 87 17.29 -3.46 1.42
C LYS A 87 16.40 -3.87 2.60
N LEU A 88 15.61 -4.94 2.44
CA LEU A 88 14.66 -5.36 3.47
C LEU A 88 15.31 -5.54 4.85
N GLN A 89 16.49 -6.16 4.90
CA GLN A 89 17.18 -6.47 6.16
C GLN A 89 17.89 -5.27 6.77
N HIS A 90 18.01 -4.18 6.02
CA HIS A 90 18.77 -2.99 6.44
C HIS A 90 17.89 -1.78 6.69
N ASP A 91 16.61 -1.85 6.37
CA ASP A 91 15.69 -0.73 6.54
C ASP A 91 14.53 -1.14 7.45
N PRO A 92 14.49 -0.64 8.70
CA PRO A 92 13.41 -0.97 9.63
C PRO A 92 12.01 -0.60 9.14
N LEU A 93 11.90 0.48 8.34
CA LEU A 93 10.59 0.88 7.81
C LEU A 93 10.10 -0.10 6.77
N LEU A 94 11.01 -0.61 5.93
CA LEU A 94 10.65 -1.60 4.93
C LEU A 94 10.25 -2.92 5.59
N LEU A 95 10.98 -3.32 6.61
CA LEU A 95 10.64 -4.49 7.39
C LEU A 95 9.27 -4.35 8.06
N SER A 96 8.98 -3.16 8.61
CA SER A 96 7.66 -2.87 9.18
C SER A 96 6.56 -2.98 8.14
N LEU A 97 6.78 -2.46 6.94
CA LEU A 97 5.80 -2.59 5.85
C LEU A 97 5.51 -4.06 5.54
N SER A 98 6.56 -4.88 5.43
CA SER A 98 6.36 -6.31 5.15
C SER A 98 5.49 -6.98 6.22
N LYS A 99 5.66 -6.61 7.47
CA LYS A 99 4.86 -7.15 8.57
C LYS A 99 3.40 -6.69 8.52
N VAL A 100 3.16 -5.43 8.15
CA VAL A 100 1.80 -4.91 7.97
C VAL A 100 1.09 -5.65 6.84
N ILE A 101 1.77 -5.88 5.72
CA ILE A 101 1.21 -6.64 4.60
C ILE A 101 0.86 -8.07 5.05
N GLN A 102 1.77 -8.72 5.76
CA GLN A 102 1.53 -10.08 6.26
C GLN A 102 0.32 -10.14 7.18
N LYS A 103 0.16 -9.14 8.05
CA LYS A 103 -1.00 -9.05 8.92
C LYS A 103 -2.29 -8.91 8.12
N ALA A 104 -2.31 -8.05 7.11
CA ALA A 104 -3.48 -7.87 6.26
C ALA A 104 -3.84 -9.16 5.53
N ILE A 105 -2.83 -9.91 5.06
CA ILE A 105 -3.05 -11.20 4.41
C ILE A 105 -3.70 -12.19 5.38
N ARG A 106 -3.13 -12.33 6.59
CA ARG A 106 -3.66 -13.26 7.59
C ARG A 106 -5.09 -12.96 7.97
N GLU A 107 -5.43 -11.67 8.03
CA GLU A 107 -6.76 -11.23 8.44
C GLU A 107 -7.72 -11.01 7.28
N ASN A 108 -7.25 -11.26 6.06
CA ASN A 108 -8.02 -11.09 4.82
C ASN A 108 -8.61 -9.68 4.69
N LYS A 109 -7.78 -8.68 4.93
CA LYS A 109 -8.18 -7.27 4.91
C LYS A 109 -7.58 -6.53 3.74
N HIS A 110 -8.25 -5.44 3.34
CA HIS A 110 -7.71 -4.50 2.36
C HIS A 110 -6.63 -3.63 3.00
N MET A 111 -5.69 -3.17 2.20
CA MET A 111 -4.76 -2.12 2.63
C MET A 111 -5.08 -0.82 1.92
N ILE A 112 -4.66 0.29 2.53
CA ILE A 112 -4.80 1.62 1.96
C ILE A 112 -3.40 2.23 1.81
N HIS A 113 -3.21 2.95 0.70
CA HIS A 113 -1.97 3.65 0.42
C HIS A 113 -2.29 5.10 0.13
N PHE A 114 -1.59 6.00 0.82
CA PHE A 114 -1.66 7.43 0.55
C PHE A 114 -0.42 7.85 -0.22
N GLY A 115 -0.62 8.28 -1.46
CA GLY A 115 0.45 8.84 -2.26
C GLY A 115 0.74 10.28 -1.86
N ILE A 116 1.77 10.82 -2.45
CA ILE A 116 2.25 12.18 -2.16
C ILE A 116 1.27 13.23 -2.68
#